data_f94de8437d60d3d729e5fe2771dfc3b5
#
_entry.id   f94de8437d60d3d729e5fe2771dfc3b5
#
_cell.length_a   1.000
_cell.length_b   1.000
_cell.length_c   1.000
_cell.angle_alpha   90.00
_cell.angle_beta   90.00
_cell.angle_gamma   90.00
#
_symmetry.space_group_name_H-M   'P 1'
#
loop_
_entity.id
_entity.type
_entity.pdbx_description
1 polymer ?
#
loop_
_entity_poly.entity_id
_entity_poly.type
_entity_poly.pdbx_seq_one_letter_code
_entity_poly.pdbx_strand_id
1 'polypeptide(L)'
;GVVLDEAAFMDSDVWFQVIRPALADKQGWALFISTPDGTASWFYDLWCYVPEDETGDWKRWSFTTIDGGNVPKEEVEAAKAQLDTRTFKQEFEASFENLTGLVAVSFSDSNISTEVEDISIAPLLLGVDFNVDPLCGICAIRHQGILYVFDEIILTGGATTWDFAEEVTNRYGVERRIIACPDPTGSARKTSGVGSTDHTILRRSGFTVSSPRSPWKVRDKVTAINTALYDAAGERRTLIHPRCKELIKSLRTLTYAPNTGMPNKNLGVDHAFDAFGYLCLQQFNLAKPETLGQTSFRIY
;
A
#
# COMPACT_ATOMS: atom_id res chain seq x y z
N GLY A 1 17.94 -24.06 -23.30
CA GLY A 1 17.94 -23.21 -22.14
C GLY A 1 16.62 -22.48 -21.96
N VAL A 2 16.40 -21.96 -20.79
CA VAL A 2 15.19 -21.18 -20.44
C VAL A 2 15.58 -19.94 -19.65
N VAL A 3 14.83 -18.86 -19.83
CA VAL A 3 14.89 -17.64 -19.02
C VAL A 3 13.57 -17.50 -18.29
N LEU A 4 13.63 -17.36 -16.96
CA LEU A 4 12.48 -17.05 -16.10
C LEU A 4 12.63 -15.58 -15.71
N ASP A 5 11.83 -14.74 -16.32
CA ASP A 5 11.75 -13.32 -16.01
C ASP A 5 10.72 -13.10 -14.91
N GLU A 6 11.01 -12.19 -14.00
CA GLU A 6 10.23 -11.96 -12.75
C GLU A 6 10.07 -13.23 -11.92
N ALA A 7 11.14 -14.04 -11.82
CA ALA A 7 11.12 -15.36 -11.20
C ALA A 7 10.64 -15.36 -9.75
N ALA A 8 10.96 -14.33 -8.97
CA ALA A 8 10.53 -14.22 -7.57
C ALA A 8 8.99 -14.20 -7.40
N PHE A 9 8.26 -13.75 -8.42
CA PHE A 9 6.79 -13.63 -8.41
C PHE A 9 6.09 -14.84 -9.05
N MET A 10 6.85 -15.83 -9.53
CA MET A 10 6.32 -17.08 -10.04
C MET A 10 6.09 -18.08 -8.91
N ASP A 11 5.13 -19.00 -9.10
CA ASP A 11 5.00 -20.15 -8.22
C ASP A 11 6.24 -21.03 -8.33
N SER A 12 6.78 -21.49 -7.20
CA SER A 12 7.95 -22.38 -7.15
C SER A 12 7.75 -23.69 -7.96
N ASP A 13 6.51 -24.17 -8.06
CA ASP A 13 6.16 -25.39 -8.80
C ASP A 13 6.47 -25.26 -10.30
N VAL A 14 6.43 -24.04 -10.86
CA VAL A 14 6.85 -23.78 -12.25
C VAL A 14 8.29 -24.23 -12.47
N TRP A 15 9.17 -23.93 -11.52
CA TRP A 15 10.55 -24.37 -11.61
C TRP A 15 10.71 -25.86 -11.25
N PHE A 16 10.29 -26.24 -10.08
CA PHE A 16 10.61 -27.57 -9.53
C PHE A 16 9.87 -28.71 -10.23
N GLN A 17 8.64 -28.50 -10.66
CA GLN A 17 7.80 -29.57 -11.21
C GLN A 17 7.72 -29.56 -12.74
N VAL A 18 7.99 -28.41 -13.39
CA VAL A 18 7.80 -28.30 -14.84
C VAL A 18 9.12 -28.08 -15.55
N ILE A 19 9.83 -27.00 -15.26
CA ILE A 19 10.99 -26.56 -16.06
C ILE A 19 12.22 -27.41 -15.76
N ARG A 20 12.54 -27.61 -14.48
CA ARG A 20 13.73 -28.37 -14.09
C ARG A 20 13.72 -29.82 -14.64
N PRO A 21 12.63 -30.59 -14.56
CA PRO A 21 12.56 -31.91 -15.21
C PRO A 21 12.72 -31.87 -16.72
N ALA A 22 12.10 -30.88 -17.38
CA ALA A 22 12.20 -30.73 -18.84
C ALA A 22 13.63 -30.37 -19.31
N LEU A 23 14.41 -29.66 -18.50
CA LEU A 23 15.81 -29.34 -18.82
C LEU A 23 16.76 -30.51 -18.54
N ALA A 24 16.46 -31.38 -17.60
CA ALA A 24 17.31 -32.50 -17.23
C ALA A 24 17.57 -33.45 -18.41
N ASP A 25 16.57 -33.66 -19.26
CA ASP A 25 16.65 -34.55 -20.45
C ASP A 25 17.66 -34.06 -21.50
N LYS A 26 17.93 -32.77 -21.56
CA LYS A 26 18.83 -32.13 -22.54
C LYS A 26 20.06 -31.49 -21.93
N GLN A 27 20.31 -31.68 -20.64
CA GLN A 27 21.35 -30.97 -19.87
C GLN A 27 21.31 -29.45 -20.14
N GLY A 28 20.09 -28.90 -20.13
CA GLY A 28 19.86 -27.51 -20.44
C GLY A 28 20.23 -26.59 -19.27
N TRP A 29 20.27 -25.29 -19.54
CA TRP A 29 20.53 -24.25 -18.54
C TRP A 29 19.28 -23.41 -18.27
N ALA A 30 19.22 -22.80 -17.09
CA ALA A 30 18.21 -21.82 -16.73
C ALA A 30 18.86 -20.52 -16.26
N LEU A 31 18.23 -19.39 -16.59
CA LEU A 31 18.55 -18.07 -16.08
C LEU A 31 17.31 -17.52 -15.38
N PHE A 32 17.47 -17.12 -14.13
CA PHE A 32 16.42 -16.49 -13.33
C PHE A 32 16.74 -15.00 -13.23
N ILE A 33 15.79 -14.16 -13.58
CA ILE A 33 15.91 -12.70 -13.49
C ILE A 33 14.73 -12.20 -12.69
N SER A 34 14.97 -11.39 -11.68
CA SER A 34 13.90 -10.78 -10.87
C SER A 34 14.43 -9.69 -9.97
N THR A 35 13.55 -8.76 -9.57
CA THR A 35 13.71 -8.04 -8.33
C THR A 35 13.47 -8.98 -7.15
N PRO A 36 14.14 -8.79 -6.00
CA PRO A 36 13.88 -9.59 -4.80
C PRO A 36 12.43 -9.45 -4.31
N ASP A 37 11.83 -10.52 -3.82
CA ASP A 37 10.50 -10.51 -3.19
C ASP A 37 10.55 -11.03 -1.75
N GLY A 38 11.32 -10.32 -0.93
CA GLY A 38 11.47 -10.62 0.49
C GLY A 38 12.28 -11.89 0.80
N THR A 39 12.55 -12.09 2.08
CA THR A 39 13.35 -13.23 2.58
C THR A 39 12.53 -14.50 2.82
N ALA A 40 11.20 -14.47 2.63
CA ALA A 40 10.33 -15.63 2.76
C ALA A 40 9.95 -16.28 1.41
N SER A 41 10.62 -15.91 0.32
CA SER A 41 10.34 -16.40 -1.01
C SER A 41 11.23 -17.60 -1.40
N TRP A 42 10.73 -18.49 -2.23
CA TRP A 42 11.51 -19.59 -2.79
C TRP A 42 12.74 -19.10 -3.58
N PHE A 43 12.64 -17.89 -4.16
CA PHE A 43 13.72 -17.26 -4.90
C PHE A 43 14.87 -16.83 -3.96
N TYR A 44 14.53 -16.40 -2.74
CA TYR A 44 15.53 -16.14 -1.70
C TYR A 44 16.22 -17.42 -1.24
N ASP A 45 15.46 -18.52 -1.06
CA ASP A 45 16.02 -19.81 -0.71
C ASP A 45 17.02 -20.29 -1.78
N LEU A 46 16.64 -20.12 -3.06
CA LEU A 46 17.55 -20.42 -4.19
C LEU A 46 18.80 -19.53 -4.16
N TRP A 47 18.63 -18.23 -3.88
CA TRP A 47 19.74 -17.28 -3.74
C TRP A 47 20.70 -17.70 -2.64
N CYS A 48 20.21 -18.15 -1.49
CA CYS A 48 21.02 -18.63 -0.37
C CYS A 48 21.71 -19.95 -0.68
N TYR A 49 21.09 -20.84 -1.45
CA TYR A 49 21.65 -22.13 -1.85
C TYR A 49 22.91 -21.99 -2.73
N VAL A 50 22.97 -21.02 -3.62
CA VAL A 50 24.05 -20.90 -4.63
C VAL A 50 25.47 -20.86 -4.02
N PRO A 51 25.75 -20.15 -2.90
CA PRO A 51 27.10 -20.19 -2.30
C PRO A 51 27.47 -21.54 -1.69
N GLU A 52 26.48 -22.39 -1.41
CA GLU A 52 26.67 -23.74 -0.81
C GLU A 52 26.79 -24.81 -1.89
N ASP A 53 26.63 -24.44 -3.18
CA ASP A 53 26.77 -25.35 -4.28
C ASP A 53 28.23 -25.73 -4.54
N GLU A 54 28.62 -26.92 -4.06
CA GLU A 54 29.96 -27.45 -4.22
C GLU A 54 30.29 -27.87 -5.67
N THR A 55 29.27 -28.05 -6.54
CA THR A 55 29.45 -28.44 -7.93
C THR A 55 29.90 -27.28 -8.81
N GLY A 56 29.59 -26.05 -8.39
CA GLY A 56 29.87 -24.83 -9.15
C GLY A 56 28.97 -24.64 -10.36
N ASP A 57 27.88 -25.42 -10.45
CA ASP A 57 26.90 -25.34 -11.56
C ASP A 57 26.01 -24.11 -11.44
N TRP A 58 25.90 -23.55 -10.23
CA TRP A 58 25.09 -22.39 -9.95
C TRP A 58 25.95 -21.14 -9.75
N LYS A 59 25.44 -20.01 -10.28
CA LYS A 59 26.04 -18.69 -10.09
C LYS A 59 24.96 -17.65 -9.83
N ARG A 60 25.30 -16.62 -9.04
CA ARG A 60 24.42 -15.50 -8.76
C ARG A 60 25.11 -14.17 -8.96
N TRP A 61 24.35 -13.19 -9.35
CA TRP A 61 24.79 -11.81 -9.52
C TRP A 61 23.71 -10.88 -8.96
N SER A 62 24.12 -9.77 -8.41
CA SER A 62 23.22 -8.69 -7.97
C SER A 62 23.68 -7.39 -8.59
N PHE A 63 22.75 -6.63 -9.13
CA PHE A 63 22.98 -5.32 -9.72
C PHE A 63 21.94 -4.35 -9.18
N THR A 64 22.37 -3.20 -8.71
CA THR A 64 21.46 -2.11 -8.39
C THR A 64 21.03 -1.39 -9.68
N THR A 65 19.96 -0.60 -9.61
CA THR A 65 19.53 0.24 -10.74
C THR A 65 20.65 1.20 -11.19
N ILE A 66 21.47 1.68 -10.26
CA ILE A 66 22.61 2.56 -10.56
C ILE A 66 23.72 1.77 -11.29
N ASP A 67 24.01 0.54 -10.87
CA ASP A 67 25.02 -0.30 -11.53
C ASP A 67 24.64 -0.62 -12.98
N GLY A 68 23.35 -0.73 -13.28
CA GLY A 68 22.83 -0.94 -14.63
C GLY A 68 23.08 0.24 -15.57
N GLY A 69 23.25 1.45 -15.04
CA GLY A 69 23.67 2.64 -15.79
C GLY A 69 22.66 3.21 -16.78
N ASN A 70 21.47 2.61 -16.90
CA ASN A 70 20.44 3.01 -17.86
C ASN A 70 19.42 3.99 -17.31
N VAL A 71 19.34 4.14 -15.98
CA VAL A 71 18.39 5.04 -15.30
C VAL A 71 19.13 6.28 -14.82
N PRO A 72 18.65 7.50 -15.17
CA PRO A 72 19.26 8.74 -14.69
C PRO A 72 19.20 8.81 -13.15
N LYS A 73 20.23 9.42 -12.55
CA LYS A 73 20.28 9.59 -11.08
C LYS A 73 19.11 10.40 -10.55
N GLU A 74 18.65 11.36 -11.31
CA GLU A 74 17.49 12.22 -10.99
C GLU A 74 16.21 11.38 -10.85
N GLU A 75 16.06 10.34 -11.68
CA GLU A 75 14.91 9.42 -11.61
C GLU A 75 15.00 8.55 -10.36
N VAL A 76 16.19 8.09 -9.99
CA VAL A 76 16.41 7.32 -8.76
C VAL A 76 16.10 8.17 -7.51
N GLU A 77 16.51 9.44 -7.50
CA GLU A 77 16.17 10.37 -6.40
C GLU A 77 14.67 10.69 -6.36
N ALA A 78 14.02 10.82 -7.52
CA ALA A 78 12.56 10.99 -7.59
C ALA A 78 11.82 9.75 -7.02
N ALA A 79 12.31 8.55 -7.31
CA ALA A 79 11.74 7.30 -6.77
C ALA A 79 11.85 7.22 -5.24
N LYS A 80 12.92 7.74 -4.62
CA LYS A 80 13.05 7.80 -3.16
C LYS A 80 11.91 8.58 -2.51
N ALA A 81 11.47 9.67 -3.15
CA ALA A 81 10.36 10.48 -2.66
C ALA A 81 8.97 9.82 -2.85
N GLN A 82 8.89 8.76 -3.64
CA GLN A 82 7.64 8.06 -3.97
C GLN A 82 7.50 6.70 -3.28
N LEU A 83 8.59 6.18 -2.71
CA LEU A 83 8.62 4.86 -2.10
C LEU A 83 9.05 4.94 -0.64
N ASP A 84 8.58 4.00 0.17
CA ASP A 84 9.16 3.76 1.48
C ASP A 84 10.55 3.11 1.37
N THR A 85 11.33 3.21 2.43
CA THR A 85 12.73 2.75 2.44
C THR A 85 12.87 1.26 2.07
N ARG A 86 11.95 0.41 2.52
CA ARG A 86 12.01 -1.03 2.25
C ARG A 86 11.74 -1.33 0.78
N THR A 87 10.67 -0.75 0.24
CA THR A 87 10.33 -0.90 -1.19
C THR A 87 11.43 -0.32 -2.07
N PHE A 88 12.00 0.85 -1.71
CA PHE A 88 13.10 1.43 -2.45
C PHE A 88 14.33 0.51 -2.49
N LYS A 89 14.74 -0.04 -1.36
CA LYS A 89 15.85 -1.00 -1.30
C LYS A 89 15.62 -2.24 -2.14
N GLN A 90 14.39 -2.75 -2.11
CA GLN A 90 14.02 -3.93 -2.89
C GLN A 90 14.07 -3.67 -4.40
N GLU A 91 13.43 -2.59 -4.87
CA GLU A 91 13.25 -2.31 -6.30
C GLU A 91 14.48 -1.65 -6.95
N PHE A 92 15.24 -0.83 -6.20
CA PHE A 92 16.35 -0.06 -6.75
C PHE A 92 17.73 -0.54 -6.29
N GLU A 93 17.83 -1.18 -5.12
CA GLU A 93 19.10 -1.65 -4.56
C GLU A 93 19.22 -3.18 -4.58
N ALA A 94 18.28 -3.89 -5.20
CA ALA A 94 18.22 -5.35 -5.32
C ALA A 94 18.39 -6.07 -3.97
N SER A 95 17.84 -5.50 -2.89
CA SER A 95 17.94 -6.02 -1.53
C SER A 95 16.78 -6.97 -1.21
N PHE A 96 17.09 -8.12 -0.60
CA PHE A 96 16.06 -8.98 -0.03
C PHE A 96 15.63 -8.45 1.33
N GLU A 97 14.54 -7.69 1.35
CA GLU A 97 14.01 -7.10 2.58
C GLU A 97 13.15 -8.12 3.35
N ASN A 98 13.27 -8.08 4.68
CA ASN A 98 12.50 -8.97 5.53
C ASN A 98 11.07 -8.45 5.70
N LEU A 99 10.07 -9.21 5.23
CA LEU A 99 8.64 -8.93 5.41
C LEU A 99 8.06 -9.56 6.69
N THR A 100 8.90 -9.87 7.67
CA THR A 100 8.45 -10.29 9.00
C THR A 100 8.33 -9.09 9.94
N GLY A 101 7.55 -9.22 11.00
CA GLY A 101 7.34 -8.14 11.96
C GLY A 101 6.27 -7.14 11.54
N LEU A 102 6.47 -5.86 11.85
CA LEU A 102 5.46 -4.82 11.62
C LEU A 102 5.22 -4.53 10.13
N VAL A 103 3.93 -4.37 9.77
CA VAL A 103 3.53 -3.97 8.41
C VAL A 103 3.84 -2.48 8.19
N ALA A 104 3.53 -1.62 9.17
CA ALA A 104 3.81 -0.19 9.11
C ALA A 104 5.21 0.12 9.68
N VAL A 105 6.25 -0.33 8.99
CA VAL A 105 7.65 -0.16 9.45
C VAL A 105 8.14 1.28 9.48
N SER A 106 7.53 2.14 8.68
CA SER A 106 7.84 3.58 8.60
C SER A 106 7.14 4.42 9.68
N PHE A 107 6.25 3.81 10.48
CA PHE A 107 5.56 4.50 11.55
C PHE A 107 6.47 4.74 12.76
N SER A 108 6.41 5.92 13.30
CA SER A 108 7.07 6.29 14.55
C SER A 108 6.26 7.34 15.32
N ASP A 109 6.64 7.61 16.57
CA ASP A 109 6.00 8.63 17.38
C ASP A 109 6.12 10.04 16.79
N SER A 110 7.09 10.27 15.88
CA SER A 110 7.20 11.51 15.12
C SER A 110 6.06 11.71 14.09
N ASN A 111 5.25 10.70 13.82
CA ASN A 111 4.01 10.85 13.05
C ASN A 111 2.82 11.28 13.90
N ILE A 112 2.97 11.34 15.25
CA ILE A 112 1.90 11.72 16.16
C ILE A 112 2.09 13.18 16.55
N SER A 113 1.04 14.00 16.38
CA SER A 113 1.06 15.42 16.75
C SER A 113 -0.29 15.88 17.26
N THR A 114 -0.27 16.63 18.34
CA THR A 114 -1.47 17.33 18.88
C THR A 114 -1.80 18.60 18.10
N GLU A 115 -0.90 19.05 17.22
CA GLU A 115 -1.09 20.22 16.36
C GLU A 115 -1.91 19.90 15.09
N VAL A 116 -2.32 18.63 14.94
CA VAL A 116 -3.21 18.21 13.86
C VAL A 116 -4.62 18.66 14.16
N GLU A 117 -5.07 19.68 13.44
CA GLU A 117 -6.40 20.24 13.57
C GLU A 117 -7.22 20.07 12.31
N ASP A 118 -8.55 20.06 12.47
CA ASP A 118 -9.47 20.09 11.36
C ASP A 118 -9.59 21.52 10.78
N ILE A 119 -9.19 21.69 9.52
CA ILE A 119 -9.42 22.93 8.79
C ILE A 119 -10.76 22.80 8.07
N SER A 120 -11.85 23.28 8.70
CA SER A 120 -13.23 23.05 8.27
C SER A 120 -13.56 23.53 6.85
N ILE A 121 -12.82 24.50 6.30
CA ILE A 121 -12.99 24.97 4.89
C ILE A 121 -12.33 24.03 3.89
N ALA A 122 -11.41 23.16 4.33
CA ALA A 122 -10.79 22.18 3.44
C ALA A 122 -11.75 21.00 3.20
N PRO A 123 -11.70 20.37 2.00
CA PRO A 123 -12.44 19.12 1.80
C PRO A 123 -12.04 18.08 2.82
N LEU A 124 -13.03 17.41 3.42
CA LEU A 124 -12.80 16.23 4.24
C LEU A 124 -12.43 15.06 3.34
N LEU A 125 -11.27 14.49 3.56
CA LEU A 125 -10.82 13.24 2.95
C LEU A 125 -11.16 12.10 3.90
N LEU A 126 -11.89 11.10 3.42
CA LEU A 126 -12.45 10.04 4.24
C LEU A 126 -12.05 8.67 3.68
N GLY A 127 -11.07 8.01 4.29
CA GLY A 127 -10.76 6.61 3.99
C GLY A 127 -11.81 5.70 4.61
N VAL A 128 -12.34 4.72 3.88
CA VAL A 128 -13.43 3.86 4.39
C VAL A 128 -13.16 2.40 4.12
N ASP A 129 -13.19 1.59 5.17
CA ASP A 129 -13.21 0.13 5.11
C ASP A 129 -14.60 -0.39 5.46
N PHE A 130 -15.29 -1.01 4.47
CA PHE A 130 -16.66 -1.53 4.60
C PHE A 130 -16.67 -2.93 5.23
N ASN A 131 -16.18 -3.07 6.42
CA ASN A 131 -16.38 -4.30 7.14
C ASN A 131 -17.71 -4.29 7.90
N VAL A 132 -18.24 -5.48 8.20
CA VAL A 132 -19.53 -5.61 8.89
C VAL A 132 -19.42 -5.17 10.35
N ASP A 133 -18.26 -5.47 10.98
CA ASP A 133 -17.98 -5.11 12.37
C ASP A 133 -16.47 -5.19 12.67
N PRO A 134 -15.81 -4.07 12.91
CA PRO A 134 -16.28 -2.68 12.82
C PRO A 134 -16.26 -2.13 11.37
N LEU A 135 -17.14 -1.16 11.08
CA LEU A 135 -17.04 -0.29 9.93
C LEU A 135 -16.12 0.89 10.30
N CYS A 136 -15.04 1.08 9.53
CA CYS A 136 -13.99 2.04 9.88
C CYS A 136 -13.90 3.19 8.87
N GLY A 137 -13.78 4.42 9.41
CA GLY A 137 -13.50 5.63 8.66
C GLY A 137 -12.31 6.39 9.25
N ILE A 138 -11.40 6.85 8.38
CA ILE A 138 -10.27 7.70 8.76
C ILE A 138 -10.48 9.08 8.15
N CYS A 139 -10.53 10.09 9.00
CA CYS A 139 -10.83 11.47 8.66
C CYS A 139 -9.53 12.29 8.55
N ALA A 140 -9.31 12.90 7.40
CA ALA A 140 -8.12 13.69 7.15
C ALA A 140 -8.39 14.92 6.28
N ILE A 141 -7.44 15.85 6.27
CA ILE A 141 -7.31 16.92 5.30
C ILE A 141 -5.92 16.85 4.68
N ARG A 142 -5.76 17.36 3.46
CA ARG A 142 -4.44 17.55 2.84
C ARG A 142 -4.13 19.03 2.74
N HIS A 143 -3.01 19.44 3.33
CA HIS A 143 -2.54 20.82 3.27
C HIS A 143 -1.02 20.85 3.07
N GLN A 144 -0.54 21.63 2.11
CA GLN A 144 0.88 21.78 1.78
C GLN A 144 1.62 20.45 1.55
N GLY A 145 0.96 19.48 0.92
CA GLY A 145 1.54 18.15 0.66
C GLY A 145 1.45 17.14 1.81
N ILE A 146 1.13 17.61 3.02
CA ILE A 146 1.00 16.77 4.23
C ILE A 146 -0.46 16.35 4.41
N LEU A 147 -0.66 15.09 4.77
CA LEU A 147 -1.94 14.52 5.17
C LEU A 147 -2.07 14.61 6.69
N TYR A 148 -3.04 15.39 7.15
CA TYR A 148 -3.36 15.56 8.56
C TYR A 148 -4.55 14.67 8.91
N VAL A 149 -4.30 13.56 9.61
CA VAL A 149 -5.32 12.64 10.10
C VAL A 149 -5.77 13.13 11.46
N PHE A 150 -6.95 13.72 11.55
CA PHE A 150 -7.40 14.41 12.77
C PHE A 150 -8.48 13.66 13.54
N ASP A 151 -9.18 12.69 12.92
CA ASP A 151 -10.21 11.89 13.61
C ASP A 151 -10.37 10.51 12.97
N GLU A 152 -11.03 9.61 13.68
CA GLU A 152 -11.45 8.30 13.23
C GLU A 152 -12.89 8.02 13.62
N ILE A 153 -13.61 7.26 12.82
CA ILE A 153 -14.97 6.81 13.06
C ILE A 153 -14.96 5.29 13.03
N ILE A 154 -15.26 4.71 14.18
CA ILE A 154 -15.29 3.25 14.35
C ILE A 154 -16.69 2.87 14.80
N LEU A 155 -17.48 2.26 13.93
CA LEU A 155 -18.84 1.82 14.23
C LEU A 155 -18.86 0.30 14.38
N THR A 156 -19.41 -0.15 15.52
CA THR A 156 -19.59 -1.56 15.88
C THR A 156 -21.06 -1.92 15.94
N GLY A 157 -21.36 -3.20 16.19
CA GLY A 157 -22.74 -3.65 16.39
C GLY A 157 -23.56 -3.76 15.09
N GLY A 158 -22.91 -3.98 13.96
CA GLY A 158 -23.57 -4.19 12.68
C GLY A 158 -24.08 -2.90 12.02
N ALA A 159 -23.41 -1.77 12.28
CA ALA A 159 -23.73 -0.48 11.66
C ALA A 159 -23.70 -0.59 10.13
N THR A 160 -24.64 0.07 9.48
CA THR A 160 -24.76 0.12 8.02
C THR A 160 -23.97 1.29 7.44
N THR A 161 -23.78 1.28 6.13
CA THR A 161 -23.16 2.40 5.39
C THR A 161 -24.01 3.68 5.50
N TRP A 162 -25.33 3.58 5.72
CA TRP A 162 -26.19 4.71 6.01
C TRP A 162 -25.90 5.33 7.37
N ASP A 163 -25.79 4.50 8.43
CA ASP A 163 -25.44 4.96 9.79
C ASP A 163 -24.08 5.64 9.78
N PHE A 164 -23.13 5.10 9.03
CA PHE A 164 -21.81 5.70 8.86
C PHE A 164 -21.87 7.07 8.17
N ALA A 165 -22.61 7.18 7.08
CA ALA A 165 -22.75 8.45 6.37
C ALA A 165 -23.47 9.52 7.22
N GLU A 166 -24.45 9.12 8.02
CA GLU A 166 -25.14 9.98 8.98
C GLU A 166 -24.18 10.47 10.06
N GLU A 167 -23.38 9.58 10.65
CA GLU A 167 -22.38 9.95 11.67
C GLU A 167 -21.35 10.94 11.12
N VAL A 168 -20.82 10.71 9.90
CA VAL A 168 -19.92 11.67 9.24
C VAL A 168 -20.59 13.03 9.05
N THR A 169 -21.83 13.04 8.59
CA THR A 169 -22.59 14.28 8.35
C THR A 169 -22.88 15.03 9.64
N ASN A 170 -23.23 14.30 10.70
CA ASN A 170 -23.48 14.88 12.04
C ASN A 170 -22.22 15.51 12.64
N ARG A 171 -21.04 14.89 12.44
CA ARG A 171 -19.78 15.44 12.96
C ARG A 171 -19.25 16.63 12.18
N TYR A 172 -19.36 16.60 10.84
CA TYR A 172 -18.65 17.56 9.98
C TYR A 172 -19.54 18.50 9.19
N GLY A 173 -20.86 18.32 9.28
CA GLY A 173 -21.88 19.16 8.64
C GLY A 173 -22.18 18.76 7.19
N VAL A 174 -23.42 19.07 6.77
CA VAL A 174 -23.96 18.74 5.46
C VAL A 174 -23.35 19.56 4.32
N GLU A 175 -22.87 20.75 4.63
CA GLU A 175 -22.32 21.70 3.62
C GLU A 175 -20.85 21.42 3.32
N ARG A 176 -20.20 20.59 4.13
CA ARG A 176 -18.80 20.30 3.92
C ARG A 176 -18.61 19.36 2.72
N ARG A 177 -17.70 19.72 1.81
CA ARG A 177 -17.31 18.80 0.73
C ARG A 177 -16.59 17.60 1.31
N ILE A 178 -17.16 16.39 1.14
CA ILE A 178 -16.58 15.12 1.59
C ILE A 178 -16.14 14.31 0.37
N ILE A 179 -14.87 13.88 0.37
CA ILE A 179 -14.29 13.01 -0.66
C ILE A 179 -13.99 11.67 0.01
N ALA A 180 -14.86 10.70 -0.21
CA ALA A 180 -14.68 9.36 0.31
C ALA A 180 -13.76 8.54 -0.61
N CYS A 181 -12.76 7.90 0.00
CA CYS A 181 -11.79 6.99 -0.60
C CYS A 181 -12.04 5.58 -0.04
N PRO A 182 -13.09 4.88 -0.49
CA PRO A 182 -13.49 3.61 0.07
C PRO A 182 -12.78 2.43 -0.58
N ASP A 183 -12.91 1.25 0.07
CA ASP A 183 -12.60 -0.04 -0.54
C ASP A 183 -13.32 -0.17 -1.90
N PRO A 184 -12.60 -0.48 -2.99
CA PRO A 184 -13.18 -0.72 -4.31
C PRO A 184 -14.23 -1.83 -4.34
N THR A 185 -14.15 -2.82 -3.46
CA THR A 185 -15.12 -3.92 -3.37
C THR A 185 -16.52 -3.48 -2.93
N GLY A 186 -16.64 -2.33 -2.26
CA GLY A 186 -17.92 -1.69 -1.92
C GLY A 186 -18.76 -1.27 -3.14
N SER A 187 -18.22 -1.35 -4.36
CA SER A 187 -18.95 -1.19 -5.61
C SER A 187 -19.76 -2.43 -6.02
N ALA A 188 -19.46 -3.60 -5.46
CA ALA A 188 -20.12 -4.85 -5.80
C ALA A 188 -21.54 -4.93 -5.22
N ARG A 189 -22.48 -5.46 -6.02
CA ARG A 189 -23.85 -5.74 -5.55
C ARG A 189 -23.84 -6.93 -4.60
N LYS A 190 -24.38 -6.75 -3.40
CA LYS A 190 -24.65 -7.87 -2.49
C LYS A 190 -26.01 -8.48 -2.85
N THR A 191 -26.08 -9.80 -2.99
CA THR A 191 -27.30 -10.54 -3.36
C THR A 191 -28.44 -10.40 -2.33
N SER A 192 -28.10 -10.04 -1.09
CA SER A 192 -29.04 -9.84 0.03
C SER A 192 -29.50 -8.39 0.22
N GLY A 193 -29.02 -7.44 -0.58
CA GLY A 193 -29.31 -6.01 -0.43
C GLY A 193 -30.27 -5.49 -1.50
N VAL A 194 -31.30 -4.76 -1.11
CA VAL A 194 -32.23 -4.09 -2.00
C VAL A 194 -31.50 -3.00 -2.81
N GLY A 195 -30.80 -3.40 -3.87
CA GLY A 195 -30.46 -2.52 -5.00
C GLY A 195 -29.38 -1.45 -4.81
N SER A 196 -28.76 -1.28 -3.63
CA SER A 196 -27.76 -0.24 -3.40
C SER A 196 -26.40 -0.83 -2.98
N THR A 197 -25.33 -0.37 -3.63
CA THR A 197 -23.95 -0.67 -3.22
C THR A 197 -23.50 0.35 -2.18
N ASP A 198 -22.46 0.00 -1.36
CA ASP A 198 -21.90 0.93 -0.37
C ASP A 198 -21.47 2.26 -1.03
N HIS A 199 -20.83 2.19 -2.20
CA HIS A 199 -20.49 3.39 -2.99
C HIS A 199 -21.73 4.21 -3.43
N THR A 200 -22.83 3.53 -3.75
CA THR A 200 -24.08 4.23 -4.12
C THR A 200 -24.69 4.93 -2.92
N ILE A 201 -24.63 4.32 -1.73
CA ILE A 201 -25.09 4.91 -0.48
C ILE A 201 -24.31 6.18 -0.19
N LEU A 202 -22.97 6.12 -0.19
CA LEU A 202 -22.15 7.30 0.04
C LEU A 202 -22.46 8.44 -0.93
N ARG A 203 -22.64 8.15 -2.23
CA ARG A 203 -23.02 9.18 -3.23
C ARG A 203 -24.38 9.77 -2.94
N ARG A 204 -25.37 8.97 -2.53
CA ARG A 204 -26.71 9.45 -2.14
C ARG A 204 -26.69 10.32 -0.89
N SER A 205 -25.73 10.08 0.01
CA SER A 205 -25.48 10.91 1.18
C SER A 205 -24.69 12.21 0.88
N GLY A 206 -24.45 12.51 -0.42
CA GLY A 206 -23.77 13.74 -0.85
C GLY A 206 -22.25 13.65 -0.94
N PHE A 207 -21.63 12.48 -0.72
CA PHE A 207 -20.19 12.33 -0.77
C PHE A 207 -19.69 12.13 -2.21
N THR A 208 -18.55 12.73 -2.51
CA THR A 208 -17.80 12.41 -3.74
C THR A 208 -17.03 11.12 -3.51
N VAL A 209 -17.34 10.05 -4.23
CA VAL A 209 -16.65 8.75 -4.09
C VAL A 209 -15.50 8.67 -5.09
N SER A 210 -14.28 8.61 -4.59
CA SER A 210 -13.04 8.41 -5.34
C SER A 210 -12.53 6.98 -5.09
N SER A 211 -12.72 6.10 -6.05
CA SER A 211 -12.30 4.69 -5.97
C SER A 211 -11.95 4.19 -7.37
N PRO A 212 -10.91 3.36 -7.54
CA PRO A 212 -10.59 2.76 -8.83
C PRO A 212 -11.62 1.71 -9.23
N ARG A 213 -11.59 1.32 -10.50
CA ARG A 213 -12.47 0.26 -11.02
C ARG A 213 -12.07 -1.14 -10.55
N SER A 214 -10.79 -1.34 -10.27
CA SER A 214 -10.24 -2.62 -9.84
C SER A 214 -9.63 -2.49 -8.44
N PRO A 215 -9.70 -3.53 -7.59
CA PRO A 215 -9.03 -3.54 -6.30
C PRO A 215 -7.52 -3.34 -6.45
N TRP A 216 -6.94 -2.59 -5.52
CA TRP A 216 -5.48 -2.48 -5.41
C TRP A 216 -4.89 -3.78 -4.85
N LYS A 217 -3.65 -4.05 -5.23
CA LYS A 217 -2.88 -5.10 -4.56
C LYS A 217 -2.61 -4.69 -3.12
N VAL A 218 -2.59 -5.66 -2.21
CA VAL A 218 -2.29 -5.41 -0.78
C VAL A 218 -0.91 -4.78 -0.62
N ARG A 219 0.07 -5.22 -1.42
CA ARG A 219 1.42 -4.65 -1.44
C ARG A 219 1.42 -3.16 -1.76
N ASP A 220 0.67 -2.73 -2.78
CA ASP A 220 0.60 -1.31 -3.16
C ASP A 220 0.04 -0.46 -2.02
N LYS A 221 -0.97 -0.98 -1.30
CA LYS A 221 -1.55 -0.33 -0.13
C LYS A 221 -0.53 -0.19 1.00
N VAL A 222 0.21 -1.24 1.32
CA VAL A 222 1.26 -1.22 2.34
C VAL A 222 2.37 -0.24 1.97
N THR A 223 2.82 -0.25 0.72
CA THR A 223 3.83 0.70 0.21
C THR A 223 3.33 2.14 0.33
N ALA A 224 2.08 2.43 -0.08
CA ALA A 224 1.52 3.78 0.01
C ALA A 224 1.44 4.28 1.45
N ILE A 225 1.06 3.43 2.41
CA ILE A 225 1.05 3.77 3.84
C ILE A 225 2.45 4.09 4.32
N ASN A 226 3.42 3.21 4.09
CA ASN A 226 4.78 3.40 4.56
C ASN A 226 5.45 4.63 3.93
N THR A 227 5.23 4.87 2.63
CA THR A 227 5.71 6.08 1.94
C THR A 227 5.07 7.35 2.53
N ALA A 228 3.77 7.34 2.82
CA ALA A 228 3.09 8.47 3.44
C ALA A 228 3.59 8.76 4.86
N LEU A 229 3.94 7.72 5.62
CA LEU A 229 4.47 7.84 6.98
C LEU A 229 5.92 8.33 7.00
N TYR A 230 6.79 7.75 6.17
CA TYR A 230 8.20 8.14 6.02
C TYR A 230 8.75 7.54 4.73
N ASP A 231 9.07 8.38 3.76
CA ASP A 231 9.59 7.94 2.46
C ASP A 231 11.12 7.70 2.49
N ALA A 232 11.66 7.14 1.41
CA ALA A 232 13.08 6.84 1.30
C ALA A 232 13.96 8.10 1.15
N ALA A 233 13.37 9.26 0.84
CA ALA A 233 14.04 10.54 0.85
C ALA A 233 14.17 11.15 2.26
N GLY A 234 13.51 10.54 3.26
CA GLY A 234 13.55 11.00 4.65
C GLY A 234 12.45 11.98 5.01
N GLU A 235 11.39 12.07 4.21
CA GLU A 235 10.30 13.01 4.42
C GLU A 235 9.08 12.34 5.04
N ARG A 236 8.42 13.03 5.98
CA ARG A 236 7.14 12.64 6.58
C ARG A 236 6.00 13.41 5.93
N ARG A 237 5.06 12.69 5.36
CA ARG A 237 3.92 13.29 4.67
C ARG A 237 2.60 13.04 5.37
N THR A 238 2.63 12.43 6.57
CA THR A 238 1.43 12.17 7.38
C THR A 238 1.69 12.47 8.83
N LEU A 239 0.79 13.26 9.41
CA LEU A 239 0.69 13.51 10.85
C LEU A 239 -0.68 13.04 11.34
N ILE A 240 -0.69 12.40 12.51
CA ILE A 240 -1.87 11.73 13.08
C ILE A 240 -2.14 12.31 14.47
N HIS A 241 -3.37 12.77 14.72
CA HIS A 241 -3.76 13.22 16.04
C HIS A 241 -3.85 12.05 17.03
N PRO A 242 -3.39 12.22 18.30
CA PRO A 242 -3.41 11.14 19.30
C PRO A 242 -4.79 10.55 19.60
N ARG A 243 -5.89 11.24 19.23
CA ARG A 243 -7.25 10.72 19.37
C ARG A 243 -7.57 9.55 18.43
N CYS A 244 -6.82 9.39 17.33
CA CYS A 244 -6.96 8.27 16.40
C CYS A 244 -6.32 7.00 16.97
N LYS A 245 -6.91 6.48 18.05
CA LYS A 245 -6.33 5.40 18.87
C LYS A 245 -6.28 4.07 18.15
N GLU A 246 -7.34 3.73 17.41
CA GLU A 246 -7.40 2.46 16.68
C GLU A 246 -6.46 2.47 15.47
N LEU A 247 -6.33 3.58 14.77
CA LEU A 247 -5.33 3.72 13.71
C LEU A 247 -3.91 3.61 14.29
N ILE A 248 -3.58 4.35 15.34
CA ILE A 248 -2.25 4.31 15.96
C ILE A 248 -1.94 2.90 16.48
N LYS A 249 -2.89 2.23 17.11
CA LYS A 249 -2.77 0.84 17.57
C LYS A 249 -2.50 -0.08 16.39
N SER A 250 -3.27 0.05 15.31
CA SER A 250 -3.10 -0.70 14.07
C SER A 250 -1.69 -0.55 13.49
N LEU A 251 -1.21 0.69 13.36
CA LEU A 251 0.13 1.00 12.85
C LEU A 251 1.26 0.44 13.73
N ARG A 252 1.05 0.37 15.05
CA ARG A 252 2.03 -0.15 16.01
C ARG A 252 2.05 -1.67 16.13
N THR A 253 0.95 -2.36 15.82
CA THR A 253 0.78 -3.77 16.21
C THR A 253 0.47 -4.71 15.06
N LEU A 254 0.03 -4.21 13.90
CA LEU A 254 -0.25 -5.06 12.75
C LEU A 254 1.04 -5.66 12.23
N THR A 255 1.13 -7.00 12.26
CA THR A 255 2.28 -7.77 11.75
C THR A 255 1.92 -8.52 10.49
N TYR A 256 2.92 -8.98 9.76
CA TYR A 256 2.72 -9.94 8.68
C TYR A 256 2.33 -11.31 9.23
N ALA A 257 1.46 -12.02 8.53
CA ALA A 257 1.21 -13.43 8.80
C ALA A 257 2.44 -14.26 8.39
N PRO A 258 2.83 -15.27 9.19
CA PRO A 258 4.02 -16.06 8.92
C PRO A 258 4.04 -16.63 7.50
N ASN A 259 5.15 -16.49 6.80
CA ASN A 259 5.42 -17.05 5.47
C ASN A 259 4.44 -16.65 4.35
N THR A 260 3.73 -15.53 4.50
CA THR A 260 2.72 -15.11 3.50
C THR A 260 3.02 -13.78 2.83
N GLY A 261 3.86 -12.93 3.45
CA GLY A 261 4.04 -11.53 3.02
C GLY A 261 2.75 -10.69 3.09
N MET A 262 1.69 -11.21 3.71
CA MET A 262 0.38 -10.54 3.85
C MET A 262 0.13 -10.10 5.28
N PRO A 263 -0.54 -8.95 5.52
CA PRO A 263 -0.95 -8.52 6.84
C PRO A 263 -1.80 -9.60 7.56
N ASN A 264 -1.52 -9.81 8.84
CA ASN A 264 -2.21 -10.82 9.64
C ASN A 264 -3.58 -10.31 10.10
N LYS A 265 -4.63 -10.68 9.38
CA LYS A 265 -6.01 -10.30 9.68
C LYS A 265 -6.60 -10.95 10.95
N ASN A 266 -5.97 -12.00 11.45
CA ASN A 266 -6.43 -12.68 12.67
C ASN A 266 -6.23 -11.82 13.94
N LEU A 267 -5.48 -10.73 13.85
CA LEU A 267 -5.26 -9.79 14.95
C LEU A 267 -6.45 -8.84 15.19
N GLY A 268 -7.37 -8.71 14.22
CA GLY A 268 -8.52 -7.81 14.30
C GLY A 268 -8.17 -6.32 14.45
N VAL A 269 -6.96 -5.94 14.01
CA VAL A 269 -6.46 -4.56 14.05
C VAL A 269 -6.22 -3.99 12.65
N ASP A 270 -6.65 -4.67 11.62
CA ASP A 270 -6.39 -4.34 10.21
C ASP A 270 -7.38 -3.32 9.64
N HIS A 271 -8.58 -3.17 10.21
CA HIS A 271 -9.65 -2.32 9.64
C HIS A 271 -9.27 -0.84 9.53
N ALA A 272 -8.74 -0.25 10.60
CA ALA A 272 -8.28 1.14 10.56
C ALA A 272 -7.06 1.32 9.65
N PHE A 273 -6.18 0.32 9.58
CA PHE A 273 -5.07 0.28 8.64
C PHE A 273 -5.55 0.23 7.19
N ASP A 274 -6.55 -0.59 6.89
CA ASP A 274 -7.12 -0.72 5.55
C ASP A 274 -7.82 0.57 5.11
N ALA A 275 -8.64 1.18 5.98
CA ALA A 275 -9.28 2.47 5.72
C ALA A 275 -8.24 3.58 5.46
N PHE A 276 -7.19 3.66 6.27
CA PHE A 276 -6.07 4.59 6.06
C PHE A 276 -5.33 4.30 4.74
N GLY A 277 -5.16 3.03 4.40
CA GLY A 277 -4.50 2.61 3.17
C GLY A 277 -5.24 3.05 1.91
N TYR A 278 -6.57 2.96 1.87
CA TYR A 278 -7.36 3.48 0.74
C TYR A 278 -7.21 4.98 0.60
N LEU A 279 -7.11 5.71 1.71
CA LEU A 279 -6.85 7.13 1.71
C LEU A 279 -5.44 7.44 1.15
N CYS A 280 -4.40 6.76 1.64
CA CYS A 280 -3.02 6.93 1.17
C CYS A 280 -2.87 6.65 -0.33
N LEU A 281 -3.46 5.57 -0.84
CA LEU A 281 -3.43 5.21 -2.25
C LEU A 281 -4.03 6.30 -3.15
N GLN A 282 -5.07 7.00 -2.68
CA GLN A 282 -5.69 8.08 -3.43
C GLN A 282 -4.91 9.40 -3.33
N GLN A 283 -4.25 9.66 -2.22
CA GLN A 283 -3.57 10.92 -1.95
C GLN A 283 -2.10 10.92 -2.41
N PHE A 284 -1.45 9.76 -2.39
CA PHE A 284 -0.05 9.57 -2.76
C PHE A 284 0.07 8.57 -3.91
N ASN A 285 -0.64 8.81 -5.01
CA ASN A 285 -0.77 7.90 -6.14
C ASN A 285 0.60 7.50 -6.72
N LEU A 286 1.06 6.29 -6.44
CA LEU A 286 2.32 5.74 -6.92
C LEU A 286 2.37 5.57 -8.45
N ALA A 287 1.22 5.60 -9.12
CA ALA A 287 1.08 5.37 -10.56
C ALA A 287 1.05 6.65 -11.42
N LYS A 288 1.07 7.84 -10.81
CA LYS A 288 1.17 9.11 -11.54
C LYS A 288 2.31 9.93 -10.95
N PRO A 289 3.37 10.21 -11.71
CA PRO A 289 4.30 11.27 -11.31
C PRO A 289 3.46 12.53 -11.07
N GLU A 290 3.65 13.20 -9.93
CA GLU A 290 3.06 14.53 -9.73
C GLU A 290 3.57 15.38 -10.89
N THR A 291 2.71 15.70 -11.82
CA THR A 291 2.97 16.78 -12.79
C THR A 291 3.04 18.05 -11.96
N LEU A 292 4.26 18.40 -11.54
CA LEU A 292 4.62 19.74 -11.13
C LEU A 292 4.07 20.65 -12.21
N GLY A 293 3.12 21.52 -11.81
CA GLY A 293 2.23 22.28 -12.66
C GLY A 293 2.87 22.72 -13.98
N GLN A 294 2.40 22.15 -15.06
CA GLN A 294 2.56 22.75 -16.37
C GLN A 294 1.73 24.05 -16.38
N THR A 295 2.38 25.14 -15.99
CA THR A 295 1.97 26.47 -16.42
C THR A 295 2.09 26.45 -17.94
N SER A 296 0.99 26.26 -18.62
CA SER A 296 0.91 26.43 -20.08
C SER A 296 1.14 27.92 -20.38
N PHE A 297 2.35 28.28 -20.75
CA PHE A 297 2.59 29.52 -21.46
C PHE A 297 2.05 29.35 -22.88
N ARG A 298 0.89 29.94 -23.19
CA ARG A 298 0.49 30.23 -24.55
C ARG A 298 1.34 31.39 -25.02
N ILE A 299 2.23 31.15 -25.96
CA ILE A 299 2.88 32.19 -26.76
C ILE A 299 1.85 32.56 -27.82
N TYR A 300 1.47 33.85 -27.86
CA TYR A 300 0.73 34.48 -28.96
C TYR A 300 1.70 34.84 -30.08
#